data_aba832ac00100894d1ae284ec50b4e66
#
_entry.id   aba832ac00100894d1ae284ec50b4e66
#
_cell.length_a   1.000
_cell.length_b   1.000
_cell.length_c   1.000
_cell.angle_alpha   90.00
_cell.angle_beta   90.00
_cell.angle_gamma   90.00
#
_symmetry.space_group_name_H-M   'P 1'
#
loop_
_entity.id
_entity.type
_entity.pdbx_description
1 polymer ?
#
loop_
_entity_poly.entity_id
_entity_poly.type
_entity_poly.pdbx_seq_one_letter_code
_entity_poly.pdbx_strand_id
1 'polypeptide(L)'
;MRVFKLALLVVILATLALIVPVAPAKAKTYKMTAAAGHPPIFLWVTLTRDYFIPEVDKRLAAAGGKDNIVWNQAYGGTIAKLGGVLEAVEEGIVDLGFVGTIFEAPKMPLHNVSYMTPFGTSDIFKVVDTMADLQANIPAVANEWTKYNHVYLGGVGLDTYGILTNFPVKTVDDIDGHKIAAPGPSANWIKGTGAVAVAADLNTYYNGIKTGVFEGTLTFMTAGAAIKVYEVAPYICMVNFGAQFAGGLSVNKDVFESFPPYMQKIFKDVGAEYATRLAQAQTDKADGAMKAMEKAGAKVIYLSDAERKRWASKLPNVPMNWAEAMEKKGMPGKKVLQGYLNGLRKRGTVLVRDWDK
;
A
#
# COMPACT_ATOMS: atom_id res chain seq x y z
N MET A 1 -6.07 62.20 46.26
CA MET A 1 -4.71 61.64 46.01
C MET A 1 -4.54 60.21 46.53
N ARG A 2 -5.11 59.79 47.70
CA ARG A 2 -4.96 58.43 48.21
C ARG A 2 -5.73 57.35 47.40
N VAL A 3 -6.91 57.66 46.85
CA VAL A 3 -7.73 56.71 46.05
C VAL A 3 -7.12 56.43 44.70
N PHE A 4 -6.46 57.39 44.05
CA PHE A 4 -5.77 57.25 42.78
C PHE A 4 -4.49 56.37 42.89
N LYS A 5 -3.79 56.40 44.00
CA LYS A 5 -2.61 55.59 44.25
C LYS A 5 -2.99 54.12 44.51
N LEU A 6 -4.18 53.86 45.12
CA LEU A 6 -4.66 52.48 45.38
C LEU A 6 -5.13 51.82 44.06
N ALA A 7 -5.81 52.57 43.17
CA ALA A 7 -6.24 52.06 41.85
C ALA A 7 -5.06 51.70 40.95
N LEU A 8 -4.00 52.50 40.97
CA LEU A 8 -2.78 52.23 40.17
C LEU A 8 -2.02 50.99 40.68
N LEU A 9 -1.99 50.76 42.00
CA LEU A 9 -1.34 49.59 42.61
C LEU A 9 -2.09 48.28 42.25
N VAL A 10 -3.43 48.30 42.19
CA VAL A 10 -4.27 47.16 41.86
C VAL A 10 -4.12 46.81 40.34
N VAL A 11 -3.99 47.80 39.46
CA VAL A 11 -3.77 47.57 38.02
C VAL A 11 -2.38 46.98 37.78
N ILE A 12 -1.34 47.42 38.48
CA ILE A 12 0.02 46.86 38.36
C ILE A 12 0.10 45.42 38.93
N LEU A 13 -0.60 45.11 39.99
CA LEU A 13 -0.69 43.73 40.48
C LEU A 13 -1.50 42.81 39.58
N ALA A 14 -2.55 43.31 38.92
CA ALA A 14 -3.33 42.53 37.95
C ALA A 14 -2.56 42.24 36.65
N THR A 15 -1.66 43.13 36.21
CA THR A 15 -0.80 42.88 35.02
C THR A 15 0.39 41.97 35.31
N LEU A 16 0.89 41.90 36.57
CA LEU A 16 1.94 40.96 36.93
C LEU A 16 1.44 39.49 37.07
N ALA A 17 0.14 39.27 37.30
CA ALA A 17 -0.44 37.95 37.47
C ALA A 17 -0.65 37.17 36.18
N LEU A 18 -0.37 37.75 34.96
CA LEU A 18 -0.58 37.12 33.67
C LEU A 18 0.70 36.60 33.01
N ILE A 19 1.86 36.74 33.63
CA ILE A 19 3.09 36.07 33.20
C ILE A 19 3.18 34.75 33.97
N VAL A 20 2.31 33.79 33.62
CA VAL A 20 2.56 32.38 33.94
C VAL A 20 3.79 31.96 33.15
N PRO A 21 4.93 31.66 33.78
CA PRO A 21 6.04 31.10 33.05
C PRO A 21 5.55 29.78 32.45
N VAL A 22 5.36 29.74 31.14
CA VAL A 22 5.19 28.46 30.40
C VAL A 22 6.50 27.73 30.65
N ALA A 23 6.48 26.80 31.59
CA ALA A 23 7.62 25.93 31.82
C ALA A 23 7.97 25.29 30.46
N PRO A 24 9.25 25.32 30.02
CA PRO A 24 9.61 24.67 28.77
C PRO A 24 9.18 23.21 28.84
N ALA A 25 8.34 22.79 27.91
CA ALA A 25 7.92 21.41 27.82
C ALA A 25 9.16 20.52 27.82
N LYS A 26 9.24 19.62 28.80
CA LYS A 26 10.38 18.72 28.97
C LYS A 26 10.47 17.82 27.71
N ALA A 27 11.65 17.76 27.11
CA ALA A 27 11.91 16.87 25.98
C ALA A 27 11.49 15.44 26.29
N LYS A 28 10.74 14.82 25.38
CA LYS A 28 10.26 13.44 25.53
C LYS A 28 10.93 12.55 24.50
N THR A 29 11.41 11.40 24.94
CA THR A 29 11.90 10.34 24.07
C THR A 29 10.79 9.31 23.89
N TYR A 30 10.38 9.12 22.65
CA TYR A 30 9.45 8.06 22.26
C TYR A 30 10.25 6.83 21.83
N LYS A 31 9.85 5.64 22.25
CA LYS A 31 10.40 4.38 21.74
C LYS A 31 9.35 3.82 20.78
N MET A 32 9.73 3.61 19.52
CA MET A 32 8.81 3.13 18.49
C MET A 32 9.36 1.92 17.77
N THR A 33 8.51 0.93 17.56
CA THR A 33 8.80 -0.24 16.74
C THR A 33 8.19 -0.05 15.35
N ALA A 34 9.04 -0.06 14.31
CA ALA A 34 8.62 -0.07 12.93
C ALA A 34 8.75 -1.49 12.34
N ALA A 35 7.69 -2.02 11.73
CA ALA A 35 7.71 -3.38 11.20
C ALA A 35 7.08 -3.52 9.81
N ALA A 36 7.49 -4.59 9.11
CA ALA A 36 6.85 -5.06 7.89
C ALA A 36 7.03 -6.58 7.75
N GLY A 37 6.01 -7.24 7.20
CA GLY A 37 6.08 -8.66 6.89
C GLY A 37 7.02 -8.99 5.72
N HIS A 38 7.34 -8.02 4.88
CA HIS A 38 8.29 -8.13 3.79
C HIS A 38 9.71 -7.72 4.20
N PRO A 39 10.75 -8.33 3.59
CA PRO A 39 12.15 -7.92 3.80
C PRO A 39 12.49 -6.59 3.12
N PRO A 40 13.59 -5.92 3.54
CA PRO A 40 13.99 -4.60 3.02
C PRO A 40 14.66 -4.63 1.64
N ILE A 41 14.33 -5.61 0.80
CA ILE A 41 14.62 -5.63 -0.63
C ILE A 41 13.50 -4.97 -1.44
N PHE A 42 12.32 -4.85 -0.86
CA PHE A 42 11.17 -4.21 -1.48
C PHE A 42 11.14 -2.71 -1.18
N LEU A 43 10.78 -1.92 -2.18
CA LEU A 43 10.84 -0.45 -2.11
C LEU A 43 10.04 0.15 -0.96
N TRP A 44 8.87 -0.37 -0.65
CA TRP A 44 8.04 0.14 0.45
C TRP A 44 8.70 -0.07 1.83
N VAL A 45 9.50 -1.14 2.01
CA VAL A 45 10.26 -1.35 3.24
C VAL A 45 11.54 -0.52 3.21
N THR A 46 12.25 -0.50 2.08
CA THR A 46 13.47 0.30 1.91
C THR A 46 13.19 1.79 2.17
N LEU A 47 12.12 2.36 1.58
CA LEU A 47 11.78 3.77 1.79
C LEU A 47 11.23 4.06 3.20
N THR A 48 10.62 3.09 3.86
CA THR A 48 10.30 3.25 5.29
C THR A 48 11.58 3.41 6.11
N ARG A 49 12.58 2.54 5.87
CA ARG A 49 13.88 2.54 6.56
C ARG A 49 14.76 3.74 6.21
N ASP A 50 14.88 4.02 4.89
CA ASP A 50 15.94 4.92 4.38
C ASP A 50 15.42 6.34 4.08
N TYR A 51 14.09 6.55 4.09
CA TYR A 51 13.49 7.86 3.87
C TYR A 51 12.53 8.27 4.99
N PHE A 52 11.45 7.53 5.25
CA PHE A 52 10.41 7.95 6.19
C PHE A 52 10.99 8.18 7.59
N ILE A 53 11.66 7.19 8.16
CA ILE A 53 12.26 7.26 9.50
C ILE A 53 13.31 8.39 9.58
N PRO A 54 14.33 8.46 8.70
CA PRO A 54 15.31 9.54 8.77
C PRO A 54 14.73 10.93 8.54
N GLU A 55 13.73 11.09 7.69
CA GLU A 55 13.13 12.41 7.42
C GLU A 55 12.24 12.87 8.59
N VAL A 56 11.55 11.95 9.27
CA VAL A 56 10.86 12.24 10.53
C VAL A 56 11.84 12.73 11.57
N ASP A 57 12.95 12.02 11.82
CA ASP A 57 13.96 12.39 12.80
C ASP A 57 14.60 13.75 12.48
N LYS A 58 14.91 13.98 11.21
CA LYS A 58 15.45 15.27 10.73
C LYS A 58 14.47 16.43 10.98
N ARG A 59 13.18 16.25 10.73
CA ARG A 59 12.18 17.31 10.94
C ARG A 59 11.91 17.53 12.43
N LEU A 60 11.96 16.49 13.25
CA LEU A 60 11.87 16.63 14.70
C LEU A 60 13.05 17.43 15.25
N ALA A 61 14.27 17.15 14.78
CA ALA A 61 15.46 17.92 15.15
C ALA A 61 15.35 19.41 14.72
N ALA A 62 14.85 19.67 13.51
CA ALA A 62 14.64 21.02 12.98
C ALA A 62 13.53 21.79 13.72
N ALA A 63 12.55 21.11 14.30
CA ALA A 63 11.47 21.70 15.09
C ALA A 63 11.90 22.14 16.50
N GLY A 64 13.19 22.11 16.80
CA GLY A 64 13.80 22.58 18.03
C GLY A 64 14.29 21.45 18.96
N GLY A 65 14.33 20.21 18.48
CA GLY A 65 14.95 19.06 19.19
C GLY A 65 14.34 18.72 20.54
N LYS A 66 13.08 19.18 20.82
CA LYS A 66 12.42 18.94 22.09
C LYS A 66 12.01 17.49 22.30
N ASP A 67 11.64 16.83 21.22
CA ASP A 67 11.20 15.42 21.23
C ASP A 67 12.02 14.62 20.23
N ASN A 68 12.30 13.36 20.55
CA ASN A 68 13.03 12.46 19.70
C ASN A 68 12.41 11.06 19.72
N ILE A 69 12.73 10.26 18.69
CA ILE A 69 12.28 8.87 18.59
C ILE A 69 13.51 7.94 18.60
N VAL A 70 13.42 6.87 19.38
CA VAL A 70 14.32 5.73 19.30
C VAL A 70 13.59 4.60 18.60
N TRP A 71 14.05 4.29 17.39
CA TRP A 71 13.42 3.29 16.53
C TRP A 71 13.97 1.90 16.74
N ASN A 72 13.07 0.93 16.94
CA ASN A 72 13.33 -0.48 16.76
C ASN A 72 12.77 -0.90 15.39
N GLN A 73 13.62 -1.36 14.47
CA GLN A 73 13.23 -1.71 13.10
C GLN A 73 13.22 -3.22 12.90
N ALA A 74 12.04 -3.80 12.64
CA ALA A 74 11.79 -5.22 12.58
C ALA A 74 11.10 -5.62 11.26
N TYR A 75 11.88 -5.88 10.23
CA TYR A 75 11.40 -6.22 8.89
C TYR A 75 11.52 -7.71 8.58
N GLY A 76 10.88 -8.16 7.49
CA GLY A 76 10.94 -9.55 7.04
C GLY A 76 10.13 -10.52 7.90
N GLY A 77 9.11 -10.02 8.58
CA GLY A 77 8.22 -10.87 9.37
C GLY A 77 8.80 -11.31 10.72
N THR A 78 9.80 -10.59 11.25
CA THR A 78 10.46 -10.91 12.53
C THR A 78 9.55 -10.71 13.74
N ILE A 79 8.65 -9.70 13.70
CA ILE A 79 7.64 -9.46 14.74
C ILE A 79 6.25 -9.81 14.20
N ALA A 80 5.89 -9.34 13.00
CA ALA A 80 4.60 -9.56 12.39
C ALA A 80 4.76 -10.04 10.95
N LYS A 81 4.16 -11.17 10.60
CA LYS A 81 4.12 -11.72 9.24
C LYS A 81 3.14 -10.95 8.37
N LEU A 82 3.08 -11.24 7.05
CA LEU A 82 2.29 -10.49 6.06
C LEU A 82 0.84 -10.24 6.48
N GLY A 83 0.11 -11.27 6.86
CA GLY A 83 -1.28 -11.15 7.31
C GLY A 83 -1.44 -10.92 8.83
N GLY A 84 -0.46 -10.31 9.48
CA GLY A 84 -0.51 -10.04 10.93
C GLY A 84 0.01 -8.64 11.30
N VAL A 85 0.38 -7.81 10.29
CA VAL A 85 0.86 -6.44 10.58
C VAL A 85 -0.29 -5.54 11.01
N LEU A 86 -1.49 -5.74 10.47
CA LEU A 86 -2.69 -5.00 10.86
C LEU A 86 -2.95 -5.16 12.37
N GLU A 87 -3.03 -6.40 12.85
CA GLU A 87 -3.27 -6.69 14.26
C GLU A 87 -2.11 -6.25 15.15
N ALA A 88 -0.87 -6.45 14.71
CA ALA A 88 0.29 -6.05 15.51
C ALA A 88 0.35 -4.53 15.73
N VAL A 89 -0.11 -3.72 14.77
CA VAL A 89 -0.25 -2.27 14.95
C VAL A 89 -1.50 -1.95 15.77
N GLU A 90 -2.64 -2.61 15.52
CA GLU A 90 -3.87 -2.43 16.30
C GLU A 90 -3.63 -2.64 17.80
N GLU A 91 -2.92 -3.71 18.14
CA GLU A 91 -2.62 -4.11 19.53
C GLU A 91 -1.45 -3.34 20.17
N GLY A 92 -0.77 -2.47 19.43
CA GLY A 92 0.38 -1.71 19.90
C GLY A 92 1.65 -2.53 20.11
N ILE A 93 1.74 -3.75 19.55
CA ILE A 93 2.98 -4.56 19.48
C ILE A 93 3.97 -3.88 18.52
N VAL A 94 3.44 -3.24 17.48
CA VAL A 94 4.14 -2.45 16.47
C VAL A 94 3.53 -1.05 16.47
N ASP A 95 4.35 -0.01 16.48
CA ASP A 95 3.88 1.38 16.46
C ASP A 95 3.67 1.90 15.04
N LEU A 96 4.54 1.52 14.10
CA LEU A 96 4.52 1.92 12.69
C LEU A 96 4.62 0.68 11.81
N GLY A 97 3.66 0.45 10.91
CA GLY A 97 3.65 -0.74 10.06
C GLY A 97 3.27 -0.47 8.60
N PHE A 98 3.85 -1.25 7.68
CA PHE A 98 3.30 -1.38 6.34
C PHE A 98 2.24 -2.49 6.35
N VAL A 99 0.98 -2.10 6.19
CA VAL A 99 -0.16 -3.03 6.06
C VAL A 99 -0.43 -3.31 4.59
N GLY A 100 -0.20 -4.55 4.17
CA GLY A 100 -0.54 -5.01 2.83
C GLY A 100 -2.00 -5.44 2.76
N THR A 101 -2.89 -4.57 2.25
CA THR A 101 -4.35 -4.80 2.28
C THR A 101 -4.80 -6.02 1.47
N ILE A 102 -3.98 -6.49 0.53
CA ILE A 102 -4.23 -7.73 -0.21
C ILE A 102 -4.26 -8.97 0.72
N PHE A 103 -3.50 -8.94 1.81
CA PHE A 103 -3.45 -10.00 2.82
C PHE A 103 -4.53 -9.84 3.89
N GLU A 104 -5.17 -8.67 3.93
CA GLU A 104 -6.22 -8.29 4.88
C GLU A 104 -7.60 -8.15 4.18
N ALA A 105 -7.80 -8.81 3.05
CA ALA A 105 -9.02 -8.66 2.24
C ALA A 105 -10.35 -8.91 3.01
N PRO A 106 -10.43 -9.80 4.00
CA PRO A 106 -11.65 -9.94 4.81
C PRO A 106 -11.91 -8.76 5.74
N LYS A 107 -10.86 -8.06 6.22
CA LYS A 107 -10.92 -6.98 7.21
C LYS A 107 -10.93 -5.60 6.56
N MET A 108 -10.20 -5.45 5.44
CA MET A 108 -10.07 -4.21 4.67
C MET A 108 -10.52 -4.40 3.21
N PRO A 109 -11.76 -4.90 2.98
CA PRO A 109 -12.20 -5.28 1.64
C PRO A 109 -12.33 -4.08 0.68
N LEU A 110 -12.64 -2.87 1.17
CA LEU A 110 -12.82 -1.71 0.30
C LEU A 110 -11.48 -1.20 -0.27
N HIS A 111 -10.37 -1.38 0.46
CA HIS A 111 -9.03 -1.08 -0.02
C HIS A 111 -8.54 -2.04 -1.11
N ASN A 112 -9.22 -3.16 -1.32
CA ASN A 112 -8.91 -4.12 -2.36
C ASN A 112 -9.60 -3.84 -3.70
N VAL A 113 -10.30 -2.71 -3.86
CA VAL A 113 -11.04 -2.37 -5.10
C VAL A 113 -10.14 -2.41 -6.34
N SER A 114 -8.87 -2.00 -6.26
CA SER A 114 -7.92 -2.08 -7.37
C SER A 114 -7.66 -3.53 -7.80
N TYR A 115 -7.43 -4.44 -6.83
CA TYR A 115 -7.26 -5.87 -7.10
C TYR A 115 -8.53 -6.55 -7.62
N MET A 116 -9.70 -6.01 -7.28
CA MET A 116 -10.97 -6.47 -7.84
C MET A 116 -11.22 -5.94 -9.25
N THR A 117 -10.41 -4.97 -9.72
CA THR A 117 -10.59 -4.31 -11.02
C THR A 117 -9.35 -4.52 -11.91
N PRO A 118 -9.08 -5.77 -12.36
CA PRO A 118 -7.97 -6.03 -13.27
C PRO A 118 -8.15 -5.31 -14.60
N PHE A 119 -7.05 -5.15 -15.35
CA PHE A 119 -7.00 -4.44 -16.62
C PHE A 119 -7.39 -2.94 -16.53
N GLY A 120 -7.14 -2.33 -15.38
CA GLY A 120 -7.38 -0.90 -15.14
C GLY A 120 -6.34 -0.03 -15.86
N THR A 121 -5.30 0.37 -15.16
CA THR A 121 -4.20 1.19 -15.71
C THR A 121 -2.85 0.66 -15.26
N SER A 122 -1.81 0.85 -16.07
CA SER A 122 -0.42 0.56 -15.67
C SER A 122 0.25 1.73 -14.95
N ASP A 123 -0.42 2.89 -14.89
CA ASP A 123 0.07 4.10 -14.26
C ASP A 123 -0.18 4.06 -12.74
N ILE A 124 0.89 3.97 -11.98
CA ILE A 124 0.87 3.86 -10.52
C ILE A 124 0.24 5.11 -9.88
N PHE A 125 0.55 6.30 -10.40
CA PHE A 125 0.03 7.56 -9.85
C PHE A 125 -1.48 7.63 -9.98
N LYS A 126 -2.04 7.21 -11.13
CA LYS A 126 -3.49 7.17 -11.33
C LYS A 126 -4.18 6.28 -10.29
N VAL A 127 -3.58 5.14 -9.95
CA VAL A 127 -4.11 4.22 -8.94
C VAL A 127 -4.03 4.84 -7.55
N VAL A 128 -2.86 5.33 -7.15
CA VAL A 128 -2.63 5.90 -5.81
C VAL A 128 -3.50 7.13 -5.57
N ASP A 129 -3.55 8.04 -6.55
CA ASP A 129 -4.37 9.25 -6.46
C ASP A 129 -5.87 8.93 -6.43
N THR A 130 -6.32 7.92 -7.20
CA THR A 130 -7.71 7.47 -7.16
C THR A 130 -8.06 6.89 -5.79
N MET A 131 -7.17 6.10 -5.20
CA MET A 131 -7.38 5.57 -3.85
C MET A 131 -7.36 6.67 -2.78
N ALA A 132 -6.51 7.69 -2.94
CA ALA A 132 -6.52 8.86 -2.06
C ALA A 132 -7.85 9.63 -2.14
N ASP A 133 -8.39 9.82 -3.36
CA ASP A 133 -9.73 10.41 -3.55
C ASP A 133 -10.82 9.58 -2.87
N LEU A 134 -10.77 8.25 -2.96
CA LEU A 134 -11.74 7.37 -2.31
C LEU A 134 -11.67 7.49 -0.78
N GLN A 135 -10.47 7.51 -0.21
CA GLN A 135 -10.29 7.70 1.23
C GLN A 135 -10.79 9.06 1.72
N ALA A 136 -10.55 10.12 0.93
CA ALA A 136 -11.00 11.48 1.28
C ALA A 136 -12.53 11.65 1.17
N ASN A 137 -13.19 10.98 0.21
CA ASN A 137 -14.58 11.24 -0.13
C ASN A 137 -15.58 10.14 0.27
N ILE A 138 -15.10 8.97 0.67
CA ILE A 138 -15.93 7.84 1.11
C ILE A 138 -15.52 7.44 2.53
N PRO A 139 -16.23 7.92 3.57
CA PRO A 139 -15.86 7.65 4.97
C PRO A 139 -15.67 6.16 5.30
N ALA A 140 -16.45 5.27 4.66
CA ALA A 140 -16.32 3.83 4.87
C ALA A 140 -14.93 3.30 4.48
N VAL A 141 -14.26 3.88 3.46
CA VAL A 141 -12.90 3.52 3.04
C VAL A 141 -11.89 3.97 4.11
N ALA A 142 -11.95 5.23 4.52
CA ALA A 142 -11.07 5.74 5.57
C ALA A 142 -11.25 4.99 6.91
N ASN A 143 -12.50 4.62 7.22
CA ASN A 143 -12.85 3.92 8.45
C ASN A 143 -12.29 2.50 8.53
N GLU A 144 -11.89 1.88 7.41
CA GLU A 144 -11.19 0.59 7.47
C GLU A 144 -9.84 0.68 8.20
N TRP A 145 -9.18 1.85 8.21
CA TRP A 145 -7.98 2.08 9.02
C TRP A 145 -8.32 2.35 10.48
N THR A 146 -9.22 3.30 10.73
CA THR A 146 -9.53 3.74 12.09
C THR A 146 -10.24 2.68 12.92
N LYS A 147 -10.98 1.78 12.28
CA LYS A 147 -11.64 0.63 12.92
C LYS A 147 -10.63 -0.30 13.61
N TYR A 148 -9.44 -0.42 13.08
CA TYR A 148 -8.35 -1.23 13.61
C TYR A 148 -7.29 -0.38 14.33
N ASN A 149 -7.67 0.76 14.89
CA ASN A 149 -6.79 1.63 15.66
C ASN A 149 -5.56 2.15 14.86
N HIS A 150 -5.71 2.40 13.56
CA HIS A 150 -4.67 2.93 12.70
C HIS A 150 -4.92 4.38 12.30
N VAL A 151 -3.83 5.15 12.20
CA VAL A 151 -3.77 6.39 11.41
C VAL A 151 -3.00 6.11 10.14
N TYR A 152 -3.68 6.19 9.00
CA TYR A 152 -3.07 6.06 7.69
C TYR A 152 -2.16 7.26 7.39
N LEU A 153 -0.95 6.99 6.88
CA LEU A 153 0.06 8.00 6.58
C LEU A 153 0.32 8.15 5.08
N GLY A 154 0.41 7.06 4.33
CA GLY A 154 0.67 7.12 2.91
C GLY A 154 0.49 5.80 2.18
N GLY A 155 -0.01 5.86 0.94
CA GLY A 155 -0.31 4.70 0.12
C GLY A 155 0.89 4.09 -0.58
N VAL A 156 0.76 2.81 -0.89
CA VAL A 156 1.74 2.04 -1.66
C VAL A 156 1.12 1.61 -2.97
N GLY A 157 1.61 2.19 -4.07
CA GLY A 157 1.32 1.76 -5.43
C GLY A 157 2.38 0.79 -5.94
N LEU A 158 1.96 -0.22 -6.68
CA LEU A 158 2.82 -1.21 -7.32
C LEU A 158 2.70 -1.10 -8.84
N ASP A 159 3.79 -1.40 -9.54
CA ASP A 159 3.81 -1.44 -11.00
C ASP A 159 2.94 -2.56 -11.56
N THR A 160 2.73 -2.54 -12.88
CA THR A 160 1.78 -3.45 -13.52
C THR A 160 2.13 -4.91 -13.30
N TYR A 161 1.09 -5.70 -13.07
CA TYR A 161 1.21 -7.14 -12.92
C TYR A 161 1.21 -7.86 -14.27
N GLY A 162 2.06 -8.88 -14.35
CA GLY A 162 2.07 -9.90 -15.39
C GLY A 162 2.03 -11.28 -14.78
N ILE A 163 2.35 -12.28 -15.60
CA ILE A 163 2.49 -13.66 -15.19
C ILE A 163 3.90 -14.15 -15.53
N LEU A 164 4.62 -14.69 -14.56
CA LEU A 164 5.93 -15.31 -14.75
C LEU A 164 5.78 -16.81 -14.59
N THR A 165 6.23 -17.58 -15.58
CA THR A 165 6.00 -19.03 -15.67
C THR A 165 7.25 -19.79 -16.11
N ASN A 166 7.31 -21.08 -15.81
CA ASN A 166 8.34 -21.97 -16.31
C ASN A 166 8.02 -22.55 -17.71
N PHE A 167 6.91 -22.15 -18.30
CA PHE A 167 6.47 -22.46 -19.66
C PHE A 167 6.05 -21.18 -20.40
N PRO A 168 6.05 -21.14 -21.75
CA PRO A 168 5.66 -19.94 -22.50
C PRO A 168 4.15 -19.71 -22.45
N VAL A 169 3.72 -18.45 -22.20
CA VAL A 169 2.33 -18.00 -22.25
C VAL A 169 2.20 -16.95 -23.36
N LYS A 170 1.53 -17.28 -24.46
CA LYS A 170 1.27 -16.40 -25.63
C LYS A 170 -0.19 -16.03 -25.76
N THR A 171 -1.07 -16.85 -25.22
CA THR A 171 -2.52 -16.67 -25.21
C THR A 171 -3.07 -17.01 -23.83
N VAL A 172 -4.31 -16.62 -23.56
CA VAL A 172 -4.99 -16.95 -22.29
C VAL A 172 -5.22 -18.45 -22.11
N ASP A 173 -5.25 -19.22 -23.22
CA ASP A 173 -5.49 -20.67 -23.14
C ASP A 173 -4.22 -21.44 -22.74
N ASP A 174 -3.04 -20.84 -22.87
CA ASP A 174 -1.78 -21.49 -22.52
C ASP A 174 -1.63 -21.74 -21.00
N ILE A 175 -2.47 -21.08 -20.18
CA ILE A 175 -2.46 -21.32 -18.71
C ILE A 175 -3.50 -22.34 -18.25
N ASP A 176 -4.30 -22.92 -19.14
CA ASP A 176 -5.31 -23.93 -18.80
C ASP A 176 -4.63 -25.16 -18.16
N GLY A 177 -5.17 -25.63 -17.04
CA GLY A 177 -4.64 -26.75 -16.26
C GLY A 177 -3.39 -26.44 -15.42
N HIS A 178 -2.71 -25.31 -15.65
CA HIS A 178 -1.49 -24.96 -14.93
C HIS A 178 -1.76 -24.36 -13.55
N LYS A 179 -0.88 -24.66 -12.59
CA LYS A 179 -0.91 -24.11 -11.24
C LYS A 179 -0.19 -22.77 -11.18
N ILE A 180 -0.91 -21.71 -10.89
CA ILE A 180 -0.38 -20.34 -10.85
C ILE A 180 -0.54 -19.77 -9.43
N ALA A 181 0.55 -19.36 -8.83
CA ALA A 181 0.54 -18.68 -7.54
C ALA A 181 -0.12 -17.30 -7.68
N ALA A 182 -1.11 -17.02 -6.83
CA ALA A 182 -1.89 -15.80 -6.85
C ALA A 182 -2.25 -15.38 -5.41
N PRO A 183 -1.74 -14.24 -4.90
CA PRO A 183 -2.03 -13.81 -3.54
C PRO A 183 -3.43 -13.22 -3.44
N GLY A 184 -4.20 -13.67 -2.44
CA GLY A 184 -5.50 -13.10 -2.09
C GLY A 184 -6.43 -12.84 -3.27
N PRO A 185 -6.98 -11.62 -3.42
CA PRO A 185 -7.92 -11.26 -4.47
C PRO A 185 -7.43 -11.43 -5.92
N SER A 186 -6.11 -11.41 -6.16
CA SER A 186 -5.56 -11.58 -7.51
C SER A 186 -5.85 -12.97 -8.12
N ALA A 187 -6.20 -13.96 -7.31
CA ALA A 187 -6.69 -15.25 -7.79
C ALA A 187 -7.91 -15.14 -8.74
N ASN A 188 -8.68 -14.06 -8.63
CA ASN A 188 -9.79 -13.81 -9.54
C ASN A 188 -9.35 -13.47 -10.97
N TRP A 189 -8.09 -13.08 -11.20
CA TRP A 189 -7.58 -12.65 -12.53
C TRP A 189 -7.30 -13.83 -13.49
N ILE A 190 -7.32 -15.04 -12.93
CA ILE A 190 -7.21 -16.29 -13.73
C ILE A 190 -8.46 -17.16 -13.62
N LYS A 191 -9.51 -16.67 -12.95
CA LYS A 191 -10.79 -17.40 -12.82
C LYS A 191 -11.48 -17.49 -14.18
N GLY A 192 -11.89 -18.69 -14.57
CA GLY A 192 -12.52 -18.96 -15.88
C GLY A 192 -11.55 -19.17 -17.04
N THR A 193 -10.22 -19.17 -16.76
CA THR A 193 -9.20 -19.48 -17.79
C THR A 193 -8.79 -20.96 -17.80
N GLY A 194 -9.25 -21.76 -16.85
CA GLY A 194 -8.80 -23.13 -16.64
C GLY A 194 -7.60 -23.27 -15.71
N ALA A 195 -6.87 -22.20 -15.45
CA ALA A 195 -5.74 -22.24 -14.50
C ALA A 195 -6.19 -22.48 -13.05
N VAL A 196 -5.33 -23.15 -12.29
CA VAL A 196 -5.53 -23.43 -10.87
C VAL A 196 -4.79 -22.40 -10.02
N ALA A 197 -5.52 -21.54 -9.31
CA ALA A 197 -4.93 -20.57 -8.40
C ALA A 197 -4.38 -21.25 -7.15
N VAL A 198 -3.11 -21.00 -6.81
CA VAL A 198 -2.46 -21.46 -5.58
C VAL A 198 -2.19 -20.27 -4.68
N ALA A 199 -2.66 -20.31 -3.44
CA ALA A 199 -2.41 -19.25 -2.48
C ALA A 199 -0.93 -19.22 -2.09
N ALA A 200 -0.22 -18.17 -2.47
CA ALA A 200 1.20 -17.95 -2.17
C ALA A 200 1.52 -16.45 -2.27
N ASP A 201 2.71 -16.05 -1.86
CA ASP A 201 3.16 -14.67 -1.82
C ASP A 201 4.65 -14.53 -2.23
N LEU A 202 5.14 -13.28 -2.27
CA LEU A 202 6.49 -12.94 -2.72
C LEU A 202 7.60 -13.66 -1.95
N ASN A 203 7.38 -14.03 -0.70
CA ASN A 203 8.38 -14.74 0.12
C ASN A 203 8.53 -16.21 -0.28
N THR A 204 7.53 -16.78 -0.96
CA THR A 204 7.45 -18.21 -1.29
C THR A 204 7.57 -18.52 -2.79
N TYR A 205 7.42 -17.52 -3.69
CA TYR A 205 7.34 -17.73 -5.14
C TYR A 205 8.55 -18.47 -5.72
N TYR A 206 9.76 -18.02 -5.41
CA TYR A 206 10.97 -18.64 -5.95
C TYR A 206 11.05 -20.15 -5.61
N ASN A 207 10.90 -20.47 -4.33
CA ASN A 207 10.99 -21.85 -3.86
C ASN A 207 9.81 -22.69 -4.34
N GLY A 208 8.58 -22.14 -4.36
CA GLY A 208 7.40 -22.85 -4.81
C GLY A 208 7.46 -23.27 -6.27
N ILE A 209 7.98 -22.41 -7.15
CA ILE A 209 8.22 -22.76 -8.56
C ILE A 209 9.38 -23.76 -8.68
N LYS A 210 10.50 -23.50 -7.99
CA LYS A 210 11.68 -24.37 -8.03
C LYS A 210 11.38 -25.81 -7.60
N THR A 211 10.48 -26.00 -6.65
CA THR A 211 10.06 -27.32 -6.13
C THR A 211 8.82 -27.89 -6.81
N GLY A 212 8.24 -27.20 -7.79
CA GLY A 212 7.08 -27.66 -8.56
C GLY A 212 5.74 -27.62 -7.83
N VAL A 213 5.63 -26.84 -6.74
CA VAL A 213 4.33 -26.62 -6.05
C VAL A 213 3.36 -25.89 -6.97
N PHE A 214 3.89 -24.95 -7.75
CA PHE A 214 3.18 -24.23 -8.83
C PHE A 214 4.17 -23.90 -9.96
N GLU A 215 3.65 -23.59 -11.14
CA GLU A 215 4.40 -23.47 -12.39
C GLU A 215 4.63 -22.02 -12.81
N GLY A 216 4.00 -21.09 -12.10
CA GLY A 216 4.13 -19.67 -12.33
C GLY A 216 3.49 -18.84 -11.23
N THR A 217 3.58 -17.52 -11.36
CA THR A 217 3.04 -16.58 -10.39
C THR A 217 2.50 -15.31 -11.05
N LEU A 218 1.43 -14.75 -10.47
CA LEU A 218 0.99 -13.38 -10.73
C LEU A 218 1.84 -12.45 -9.88
N THR A 219 2.64 -11.59 -10.52
CA THR A 219 3.46 -10.62 -9.82
C THR A 219 3.76 -9.39 -10.68
N PHE A 220 4.22 -8.34 -10.07
CA PHE A 220 4.66 -7.12 -10.72
C PHE A 220 6.18 -7.14 -10.95
N MET A 221 6.64 -6.39 -11.95
CA MET A 221 7.97 -6.59 -12.52
C MET A 221 9.10 -6.22 -11.57
N THR A 222 8.94 -5.16 -10.78
CA THR A 222 9.96 -4.77 -9.77
C THR A 222 10.13 -5.83 -8.70
N ALA A 223 9.06 -6.53 -8.27
CA ALA A 223 9.16 -7.63 -7.33
C ALA A 223 9.75 -8.87 -8.00
N GLY A 224 9.30 -9.23 -9.21
CA GLY A 224 9.82 -10.37 -9.96
C GLY A 224 11.35 -10.31 -10.11
N ALA A 225 11.88 -9.11 -10.37
CA ALA A 225 13.33 -8.88 -10.43
C ALA A 225 13.98 -8.97 -9.04
N ALA A 226 13.39 -8.35 -8.01
CA ALA A 226 13.96 -8.30 -6.67
C ALA A 226 14.14 -9.68 -6.03
N ILE A 227 13.15 -10.57 -6.21
CA ILE A 227 13.18 -11.95 -5.68
C ILE A 227 13.75 -12.95 -6.68
N LYS A 228 14.26 -12.50 -7.83
CA LYS A 228 14.87 -13.31 -8.89
C LYS A 228 14.01 -14.47 -9.39
N VAL A 229 12.70 -14.33 -9.32
CA VAL A 229 11.77 -15.41 -9.72
C VAL A 229 11.96 -15.82 -11.20
N TYR A 230 12.48 -14.93 -12.04
CA TYR A 230 12.80 -15.19 -13.44
C TYR A 230 13.85 -16.30 -13.66
N GLU A 231 14.67 -16.65 -12.62
CA GLU A 231 15.63 -17.76 -12.71
C GLU A 231 14.93 -19.13 -12.74
N VAL A 232 13.74 -19.23 -12.14
CA VAL A 232 12.92 -20.46 -12.05
C VAL A 232 11.65 -20.39 -12.91
N ALA A 233 11.25 -19.18 -13.34
CA ALA A 233 10.12 -18.87 -14.20
C ALA A 233 10.56 -17.88 -15.29
N PRO A 234 11.34 -18.34 -16.31
CA PRO A 234 12.00 -17.45 -17.27
C PRO A 234 11.07 -16.85 -18.33
N TYR A 235 9.81 -17.24 -18.41
CA TYR A 235 8.85 -16.66 -19.34
C TYR A 235 8.02 -15.59 -18.61
N ILE A 236 8.17 -14.35 -19.05
CA ILE A 236 7.45 -13.19 -18.53
C ILE A 236 6.37 -12.80 -19.53
N CYS A 237 5.14 -13.13 -19.25
CA CYS A 237 4.01 -12.70 -20.07
C CYS A 237 3.43 -11.39 -19.51
N MET A 238 3.58 -10.31 -20.29
CA MET A 238 3.03 -8.98 -20.00
C MET A 238 1.55 -8.92 -20.36
N VAL A 239 0.72 -9.52 -19.50
CA VAL A 239 -0.73 -9.45 -19.60
C VAL A 239 -1.24 -8.04 -19.33
N ASN A 240 -0.49 -7.27 -18.52
CA ASN A 240 -0.85 -5.93 -18.15
C ASN A 240 -2.18 -5.90 -17.36
N PHE A 241 -2.24 -6.66 -16.26
CA PHE A 241 -3.40 -6.64 -15.35
C PHE A 241 -3.62 -5.27 -14.70
N GLY A 242 -2.61 -4.41 -14.75
CA GLY A 242 -2.61 -3.05 -14.23
C GLY A 242 -1.77 -2.89 -12.97
N ALA A 243 -1.45 -1.64 -12.66
CA ALA A 243 -0.88 -1.22 -11.41
C ALA A 243 -1.90 -1.41 -10.27
N GLN A 244 -1.42 -1.64 -9.05
CA GLN A 244 -2.29 -1.96 -7.92
C GLN A 244 -1.99 -1.09 -6.70
N PHE A 245 -3.01 -0.84 -5.89
CA PHE A 245 -2.84 -0.28 -4.56
C PHE A 245 -2.61 -1.41 -3.56
N ALA A 246 -1.42 -1.49 -3.00
CA ALA A 246 -1.04 -2.61 -2.14
C ALA A 246 -1.39 -2.41 -0.66
N GLY A 247 -1.81 -1.22 -0.27
CA GLY A 247 -2.04 -0.86 1.13
C GLY A 247 -1.33 0.41 1.51
N GLY A 248 -0.86 0.51 2.76
CA GLY A 248 -0.24 1.75 3.20
C GLY A 248 0.64 1.62 4.43
N LEU A 249 1.47 2.63 4.61
CA LEU A 249 2.17 2.88 5.86
C LEU A 249 1.17 3.51 6.84
N SER A 250 1.13 2.99 8.05
CA SER A 250 0.23 3.46 9.10
C SER A 250 0.90 3.41 10.46
N VAL A 251 0.41 4.20 11.38
CA VAL A 251 0.86 4.27 12.77
C VAL A 251 -0.30 3.90 13.69
N ASN A 252 -0.01 3.27 14.83
CA ASN A 252 -1.01 3.02 15.86
C ASN A 252 -1.63 4.34 16.31
N LYS A 253 -2.96 4.40 16.37
CA LYS A 253 -3.71 5.63 16.62
C LYS A 253 -3.44 6.20 18.02
N ASP A 254 -3.37 5.36 19.05
CA ASP A 254 -3.15 5.82 20.42
C ASP A 254 -1.74 6.42 20.56
N VAL A 255 -0.75 5.79 19.93
CA VAL A 255 0.62 6.33 19.86
C VAL A 255 0.63 7.66 19.12
N PHE A 256 -0.02 7.75 17.96
CA PHE A 256 -0.09 8.97 17.17
C PHE A 256 -0.80 10.11 17.91
N GLU A 257 -1.90 9.83 18.62
CA GLU A 257 -2.64 10.81 19.42
C GLU A 257 -1.86 11.27 20.66
N SER A 258 -0.91 10.46 21.14
CA SER A 258 0.02 10.85 22.20
C SER A 258 1.07 11.87 21.80
N PHE A 259 1.27 12.08 20.48
CA PHE A 259 2.22 13.04 19.95
C PHE A 259 1.69 14.46 20.05
N PRO A 260 2.55 15.44 20.28
CA PRO A 260 2.16 16.84 20.14
C PRO A 260 1.77 17.17 18.70
N PRO A 261 0.92 18.18 18.44
CA PRO A 261 0.39 18.49 17.12
C PRO A 261 1.44 18.67 16.01
N TYR A 262 2.59 19.27 16.34
CA TYR A 262 3.67 19.45 15.36
C TYR A 262 4.27 18.11 14.90
N MET A 263 4.40 17.15 15.80
CA MET A 263 4.92 15.82 15.50
C MET A 263 3.90 15.01 14.68
N GLN A 264 2.60 15.10 15.00
CA GLN A 264 1.52 14.51 14.19
C GLN A 264 1.56 15.06 12.76
N LYS A 265 1.77 16.38 12.61
CA LYS A 265 1.90 17.01 11.30
C LYS A 265 3.12 16.48 10.54
N ILE A 266 4.28 16.35 11.19
CA ILE A 266 5.49 15.79 10.58
C ILE A 266 5.22 14.39 10.03
N PHE A 267 4.59 13.50 10.82
CA PHE A 267 4.27 12.13 10.38
C PHE A 267 3.37 12.12 9.15
N LYS A 268 2.34 12.97 9.12
CA LYS A 268 1.42 13.08 7.97
C LYS A 268 2.12 13.63 6.73
N ASP A 269 2.90 14.70 6.87
CA ASP A 269 3.60 15.32 5.76
C ASP A 269 4.62 14.34 5.15
N VAL A 270 5.45 13.71 6.00
CA VAL A 270 6.45 12.74 5.54
C VAL A 270 5.77 11.49 4.96
N GLY A 271 4.63 11.07 5.49
CA GLY A 271 3.84 9.96 4.95
C GLY A 271 3.29 10.24 3.55
N ALA A 272 2.80 11.44 3.30
CA ALA A 272 2.35 11.87 1.97
C ALA A 272 3.52 11.92 0.97
N GLU A 273 4.67 12.45 1.38
CA GLU A 273 5.88 12.47 0.57
C GLU A 273 6.43 11.06 0.30
N TYR A 274 6.38 10.17 1.30
CA TYR A 274 6.74 8.76 1.16
C TYR A 274 5.92 8.10 0.05
N ALA A 275 4.60 8.30 0.03
CA ALA A 275 3.72 7.73 -0.99
C ALA A 275 4.09 8.18 -2.41
N THR A 276 4.35 9.49 -2.59
CA THR A 276 4.76 10.06 -3.88
C THR A 276 6.13 9.53 -4.32
N ARG A 277 7.10 9.51 -3.40
CA ARG A 277 8.46 8.98 -3.68
C ARG A 277 8.43 7.50 -4.02
N LEU A 278 7.59 6.75 -3.35
CA LEU A 278 7.43 5.32 -3.62
C LEU A 278 6.85 5.08 -5.02
N ALA A 279 5.77 5.79 -5.38
CA ALA A 279 5.18 5.69 -6.71
C ALA A 279 6.20 6.04 -7.81
N GLN A 280 7.00 7.10 -7.60
CA GLN A 280 8.07 7.48 -8.51
C GLN A 280 9.16 6.40 -8.60
N ALA A 281 9.66 5.92 -7.47
CA ALA A 281 10.72 4.90 -7.44
C ALA A 281 10.27 3.57 -8.05
N GLN A 282 9.00 3.17 -7.88
CA GLN A 282 8.43 2.00 -8.55
C GLN A 282 8.38 2.21 -10.07
N THR A 283 7.91 3.38 -10.50
CA THR A 283 7.85 3.72 -11.93
C THR A 283 9.24 3.71 -12.56
N ASP A 284 10.21 4.37 -11.94
CA ASP A 284 11.60 4.46 -12.44
C ASP A 284 12.28 3.09 -12.51
N LYS A 285 11.95 2.19 -11.58
CA LYS A 285 12.55 0.85 -11.53
C LYS A 285 11.88 -0.16 -12.46
N ALA A 286 10.62 0.02 -12.84
CA ALA A 286 9.86 -0.99 -13.59
C ALA A 286 10.54 -1.35 -14.91
N ASP A 287 10.93 -0.37 -15.73
CA ASP A 287 11.62 -0.59 -17.00
C ASP A 287 13.02 -1.21 -16.79
N GLY A 288 13.74 -0.73 -15.78
CA GLY A 288 15.05 -1.28 -15.44
C GLY A 288 14.98 -2.72 -14.95
N ALA A 289 13.96 -3.07 -14.19
CA ALA A 289 13.69 -4.42 -13.71
C ALA A 289 13.44 -5.38 -14.86
N MET A 290 12.60 -4.98 -15.84
CA MET A 290 12.34 -5.77 -17.02
C MET A 290 13.61 -6.03 -17.85
N LYS A 291 14.37 -4.97 -18.17
CA LYS A 291 15.64 -5.07 -18.90
C LYS A 291 16.67 -5.95 -18.19
N ALA A 292 16.73 -5.87 -16.85
CA ALA A 292 17.64 -6.70 -16.05
C ALA A 292 17.25 -8.18 -16.12
N MET A 293 15.97 -8.51 -16.07
CA MET A 293 15.48 -9.89 -16.21
C MET A 293 15.74 -10.43 -17.63
N GLU A 294 15.49 -9.64 -18.69
CA GLU A 294 15.81 -10.01 -20.07
C GLU A 294 17.30 -10.27 -20.26
N LYS A 295 18.17 -9.38 -19.77
CA LYS A 295 19.63 -9.57 -19.81
C LYS A 295 20.09 -10.82 -19.07
N ALA A 296 19.36 -11.23 -18.04
CA ALA A 296 19.61 -12.48 -17.32
C ALA A 296 19.02 -13.72 -18.00
N GLY A 297 18.42 -13.59 -19.18
CA GLY A 297 17.91 -14.70 -20.00
C GLY A 297 16.41 -14.92 -19.94
N ALA A 298 15.66 -14.07 -19.24
CA ALA A 298 14.20 -14.13 -19.27
C ALA A 298 13.66 -13.78 -20.66
N LYS A 299 12.55 -14.44 -21.04
CA LYS A 299 11.88 -14.27 -22.34
C LYS A 299 10.59 -13.49 -22.12
N VAL A 300 10.57 -12.23 -22.55
CA VAL A 300 9.39 -11.38 -22.42
C VAL A 300 8.44 -11.59 -23.60
N ILE A 301 7.18 -11.79 -23.27
CA ILE A 301 6.08 -11.98 -24.22
C ILE A 301 5.04 -10.91 -23.92
N TYR A 302 4.77 -10.05 -24.89
CA TYR A 302 3.71 -9.04 -24.78
C TYR A 302 2.43 -9.59 -25.43
N LEU A 303 1.36 -9.66 -24.65
CA LEU A 303 0.06 -10.02 -25.22
C LEU A 303 -0.47 -8.89 -26.10
N SER A 304 -1.07 -9.26 -27.24
CA SER A 304 -1.80 -8.31 -28.07
C SER A 304 -3.02 -7.75 -27.34
N ASP A 305 -3.49 -6.58 -27.75
CA ASP A 305 -4.73 -6.00 -27.20
C ASP A 305 -5.94 -6.93 -27.40
N ALA A 306 -5.96 -7.69 -28.49
CA ALA A 306 -6.99 -8.69 -28.76
C ALA A 306 -6.96 -9.81 -27.69
N GLU A 307 -5.79 -10.35 -27.37
CA GLU A 307 -5.65 -11.37 -26.31
C GLU A 307 -5.92 -10.81 -24.92
N ARG A 308 -5.52 -9.58 -24.62
CA ARG A 308 -5.87 -8.92 -23.38
C ARG A 308 -7.38 -8.75 -23.20
N LYS A 309 -8.09 -8.34 -24.27
CA LYS A 309 -9.56 -8.27 -24.29
C LYS A 309 -10.18 -9.65 -24.14
N ARG A 310 -9.63 -10.66 -24.81
CA ARG A 310 -10.09 -12.05 -24.71
C ARG A 310 -9.92 -12.57 -23.28
N TRP A 311 -8.77 -12.32 -22.64
CA TRP A 311 -8.55 -12.66 -21.23
C TRP A 311 -9.57 -11.98 -20.31
N ALA A 312 -9.71 -10.66 -20.43
CA ALA A 312 -10.69 -9.90 -19.64
C ALA A 312 -12.13 -10.41 -19.83
N SER A 313 -12.48 -10.88 -21.04
CA SER A 313 -13.81 -11.43 -21.35
C SER A 313 -14.07 -12.81 -20.75
N LYS A 314 -13.01 -13.63 -20.57
CA LYS A 314 -13.14 -14.94 -19.90
C LYS A 314 -13.41 -14.81 -18.41
N LEU A 315 -12.96 -13.70 -17.79
CA LEU A 315 -13.20 -13.48 -16.36
C LEU A 315 -14.69 -13.25 -16.08
N PRO A 316 -15.23 -13.74 -14.98
CA PRO A 316 -16.53 -13.28 -14.47
C PRO A 316 -16.47 -11.75 -14.25
N ASN A 317 -17.61 -11.11 -14.04
CA ASN A 317 -17.58 -9.69 -13.65
C ASN A 317 -17.09 -9.54 -12.20
N VAL A 318 -15.77 -9.72 -12.01
CA VAL A 318 -15.12 -9.69 -10.69
C VAL A 318 -15.44 -8.41 -9.91
N PRO A 319 -15.32 -7.20 -10.50
CA PRO A 319 -15.59 -5.98 -9.78
C PRO A 319 -17.05 -5.87 -9.31
N MET A 320 -18.01 -6.19 -10.17
CA MET A 320 -19.43 -6.08 -9.82
C MET A 320 -19.83 -7.13 -8.79
N ASN A 321 -19.37 -8.38 -8.95
CA ASN A 321 -19.61 -9.44 -7.98
C ASN A 321 -19.06 -9.08 -6.59
N TRP A 322 -17.87 -8.46 -6.55
CA TRP A 322 -17.30 -7.94 -5.32
C TRP A 322 -18.15 -6.80 -4.74
N ALA A 323 -18.54 -5.82 -5.55
CA ALA A 323 -19.33 -4.68 -5.10
C ALA A 323 -20.66 -5.14 -4.49
N GLU A 324 -21.36 -6.08 -5.14
CA GLU A 324 -22.60 -6.67 -4.62
C GLU A 324 -22.39 -7.46 -3.32
N ALA A 325 -21.26 -8.18 -3.21
CA ALA A 325 -20.90 -8.86 -1.98
C ALA A 325 -20.65 -7.88 -0.81
N MET A 326 -20.08 -6.71 -1.10
CA MET A 326 -19.90 -5.65 -0.10
C MET A 326 -21.25 -5.03 0.31
N GLU A 327 -22.14 -4.75 -0.64
CA GLU A 327 -23.50 -4.26 -0.33
C GLU A 327 -24.25 -5.23 0.60
N LYS A 328 -24.17 -6.56 0.35
CA LYS A 328 -24.76 -7.57 1.22
C LYS A 328 -24.21 -7.58 2.65
N LYS A 329 -22.98 -7.04 2.83
CA LYS A 329 -22.35 -6.85 4.15
C LYS A 329 -22.61 -5.46 4.75
N GLY A 330 -23.46 -4.64 4.14
CA GLY A 330 -23.75 -3.27 4.58
C GLY A 330 -22.64 -2.27 4.29
N MET A 331 -21.70 -2.60 3.40
CA MET A 331 -20.62 -1.71 2.97
C MET A 331 -20.92 -1.12 1.60
N PRO A 332 -20.50 0.12 1.28
CA PRO A 332 -20.86 0.82 0.04
C PRO A 332 -20.02 0.35 -1.16
N GLY A 333 -20.08 -0.95 -1.48
CA GLY A 333 -19.26 -1.58 -2.51
C GLY A 333 -19.44 -0.98 -3.89
N LYS A 334 -20.70 -0.74 -4.32
CA LYS A 334 -21.00 -0.12 -5.61
C LYS A 334 -20.47 1.31 -5.69
N LYS A 335 -20.61 2.09 -4.59
CA LYS A 335 -20.10 3.47 -4.53
C LYS A 335 -18.57 3.49 -4.64
N VAL A 336 -17.88 2.57 -3.99
CA VAL A 336 -16.41 2.46 -4.04
C VAL A 336 -15.97 2.03 -5.44
N LEU A 337 -16.58 1.01 -6.02
CA LEU A 337 -16.28 0.56 -7.39
C LEU A 337 -16.48 1.69 -8.41
N GLN A 338 -17.64 2.36 -8.37
CA GLN A 338 -17.96 3.48 -9.27
C GLN A 338 -16.97 4.63 -9.09
N GLY A 339 -16.63 4.96 -7.82
CA GLY A 339 -15.64 5.99 -7.51
C GLY A 339 -14.25 5.63 -8.07
N TYR A 340 -13.82 4.37 -7.96
CA TYR A 340 -12.54 3.90 -8.48
C TYR A 340 -12.50 3.98 -10.02
N LEU A 341 -13.49 3.40 -10.70
CA LEU A 341 -13.56 3.41 -12.16
C LEU A 341 -13.64 4.83 -12.74
N ASN A 342 -14.47 5.69 -12.14
CA ASN A 342 -14.59 7.08 -12.55
C ASN A 342 -13.32 7.88 -12.27
N GLY A 343 -12.65 7.62 -11.14
CA GLY A 343 -11.36 8.21 -10.81
C GLY A 343 -10.28 7.89 -11.83
N LEU A 344 -10.22 6.64 -12.29
CA LEU A 344 -9.32 6.23 -13.38
C LEU A 344 -9.68 6.87 -14.72
N ARG A 345 -10.98 6.89 -15.09
CA ARG A 345 -11.47 7.54 -16.33
C ARG A 345 -11.17 9.03 -16.34
N LYS A 346 -11.40 9.72 -15.23
CA LYS A 346 -11.09 11.17 -15.06
C LYS A 346 -9.60 11.45 -15.29
N ARG A 347 -8.74 10.47 -14.98
CA ARG A 347 -7.28 10.53 -15.21
C ARG A 347 -6.86 9.99 -16.58
N GLY A 348 -7.80 9.84 -17.52
CA GLY A 348 -7.54 9.46 -18.90
C GLY A 348 -7.26 7.97 -19.11
N THR A 349 -7.70 7.08 -18.20
CA THR A 349 -7.59 5.64 -18.39
C THR A 349 -8.71 5.14 -19.30
N VAL A 350 -8.34 4.38 -20.35
CA VAL A 350 -9.26 3.59 -21.16
C VAL A 350 -9.23 2.16 -20.63
N LEU A 351 -10.36 1.69 -20.10
CA LEU A 351 -10.49 0.35 -19.55
C LEU A 351 -10.56 -0.69 -20.67
N VAL A 352 -9.92 -1.84 -20.48
CA VAL A 352 -9.97 -2.97 -21.41
C VAL A 352 -11.38 -3.58 -21.48
N ARG A 353 -12.09 -3.56 -20.34
CA ARG A 353 -13.49 -3.98 -20.19
C ARG A 353 -14.25 -2.97 -19.33
N ASP A 354 -15.45 -2.60 -19.74
CA ASP A 354 -16.37 -1.79 -18.92
C ASP A 354 -16.97 -2.67 -17.82
N TRP A 355 -16.32 -2.65 -16.66
CA TRP A 355 -16.66 -3.51 -15.53
C TRP A 355 -17.95 -3.10 -14.79
N ASP A 356 -18.44 -1.91 -15.04
CA ASP A 356 -19.63 -1.29 -14.42
C ASP A 356 -20.86 -1.30 -15.34
N LYS A 357 -20.78 -2.06 -16.45
CA LYS A 357 -21.90 -2.28 -17.40
C LYS A 357 -22.33 -3.73 -17.45
#